data_e2a441474d1edc2545b98a6eac96b857
#
_entry.id   e2a441474d1edc2545b98a6eac96b857
#
_cell.length_a   1.000
_cell.length_b   1.000
_cell.length_c   1.000
_cell.angle_alpha   90.00
_cell.angle_beta   90.00
_cell.angle_gamma   90.00
#
_symmetry.space_group_name_H-M   'P 1'
#
loop_
_entity.id
_entity.type
_entity.pdbx_description
1 polymer ?
#
loop_
_entity_poly.entity_id
_entity_poly.type
_entity_poly.pdbx_seq_one_letter_code
_entity_poly.pdbx_strand_id
1 'polypeptide(L)'
;MPTIEVCFTPELYLQKHTKGKHITIMIDVLRASTSICAALANGVKAIIPVSEIEELKRLKMMGYLIASEREGLKLDFADMGNAPTQFLSPQLKGTTIAYSTTNGTRAINLINEQEETSIYVAALTNITTLTDFILSRSENLVIVCSGWKQKFSLEDAVVAGAYCERLMVDGVYQSVCDSSTASLDLWKLAKTDLPGYIDKCIHRHRLAKLGLDDSIPYCLTEDITPVIPFVNDGMIISIQK
;
A
#
# COMPACT_ATOMS: atom_id res chain seq x y z
N MET A 1 -18.27 -12.86 14.20
CA MET A 1 -17.12 -11.95 14.44
C MET A 1 -16.27 -11.98 13.18
N PRO A 2 -15.94 -10.84 12.58
CA PRO A 2 -15.10 -10.81 11.40
C PRO A 2 -13.66 -11.25 11.74
N THR A 3 -12.99 -11.77 10.73
CA THR A 3 -11.63 -12.32 10.86
C THR A 3 -10.60 -11.43 10.18
N ILE A 4 -9.36 -11.47 10.69
CA ILE A 4 -8.22 -10.79 10.10
C ILE A 4 -7.13 -11.81 9.76
N GLU A 5 -6.62 -11.72 8.54
CA GLU A 5 -5.55 -12.56 8.02
C GLU A 5 -4.46 -11.69 7.38
N VAL A 6 -3.19 -12.03 7.58
CA VAL A 6 -2.05 -11.34 6.98
C VAL A 6 -1.33 -12.28 6.01
N CYS A 7 -1.15 -11.81 4.78
CA CYS A 7 -0.34 -12.45 3.74
C CYS A 7 0.97 -11.66 3.57
N PHE A 8 2.10 -12.23 3.94
CA PHE A 8 3.40 -11.56 3.86
C PHE A 8 3.92 -11.32 2.45
N THR A 9 3.30 -11.95 1.45
CA THR A 9 3.54 -11.70 0.02
C THR A 9 2.25 -11.86 -0.76
N PRO A 10 2.13 -11.27 -1.96
CA PRO A 10 0.94 -11.43 -2.79
C PRO A 10 0.64 -12.90 -3.15
N GLU A 11 1.67 -13.73 -3.31
CA GLU A 11 1.50 -15.15 -3.65
C GLU A 11 0.78 -15.94 -2.53
N LEU A 12 0.99 -15.56 -1.27
CA LEU A 12 0.29 -16.17 -0.13
C LEU A 12 -1.21 -15.84 -0.13
N TYR A 13 -1.60 -14.74 -0.76
CA TYR A 13 -3.01 -14.38 -0.89
C TYR A 13 -3.83 -15.44 -1.65
N LEU A 14 -3.23 -16.10 -2.63
CA LEU A 14 -3.89 -17.19 -3.38
C LEU A 14 -4.16 -18.42 -2.50
N GLN A 15 -3.46 -18.54 -1.37
CA GLN A 15 -3.56 -19.65 -0.41
C GLN A 15 -4.25 -19.24 0.90
N LYS A 16 -4.86 -18.05 0.94
CA LYS A 16 -5.51 -17.52 2.15
C LYS A 16 -6.60 -18.44 2.69
N HIS A 17 -6.79 -18.42 4.00
CA HIS A 17 -7.85 -19.14 4.69
C HIS A 17 -9.23 -18.49 4.47
N THR A 18 -9.26 -17.16 4.42
CA THR A 18 -10.48 -16.37 4.21
C THR A 18 -11.13 -16.73 2.88
N LYS A 19 -12.40 -17.13 2.93
CA LYS A 19 -13.21 -17.51 1.76
C LYS A 19 -14.39 -16.55 1.61
N GLY A 20 -14.93 -16.47 0.39
CA GLY A 20 -16.06 -15.62 0.06
C GLY A 20 -15.72 -14.13 0.13
N LYS A 21 -16.77 -13.31 0.17
CA LYS A 21 -16.63 -11.85 0.15
C LYS A 21 -15.82 -11.32 1.35
N HIS A 22 -14.83 -10.49 1.08
CA HIS A 22 -13.97 -9.91 2.09
C HIS A 22 -13.38 -8.57 1.62
N ILE A 23 -12.84 -7.80 2.55
CA ILE A 23 -12.01 -6.63 2.27
C ILE A 23 -10.55 -7.09 2.14
N THR A 24 -9.84 -6.56 1.16
CA THR A 24 -8.38 -6.71 1.07
C THR A 24 -7.72 -5.32 1.16
N ILE A 25 -6.73 -5.17 2.03
CA ILE A 25 -5.87 -3.99 2.05
C ILE A 25 -4.47 -4.36 1.58
N MET A 26 -3.90 -3.57 0.67
CA MET A 26 -2.56 -3.76 0.13
C MET A 26 -1.60 -2.74 0.77
N ILE A 27 -0.47 -3.23 1.26
CA ILE A 27 0.60 -2.44 1.89
C ILE A 27 1.89 -2.56 1.07
N ASP A 28 2.44 -1.40 0.70
CA ASP A 28 3.80 -1.19 0.16
C ASP A 28 4.28 0.13 0.76
N VAL A 29 4.64 0.10 2.05
CA VAL A 29 4.88 1.34 2.80
C VAL A 29 6.11 2.10 2.30
N LEU A 30 7.11 1.41 1.78
CA LEU A 30 8.29 2.01 1.17
C LEU A 30 8.41 1.61 -0.33
N ARG A 31 7.59 2.24 -1.24
CA ARG A 31 6.87 3.51 -0.99
C ARG A 31 5.51 3.59 -1.69
N ALA A 32 5.11 2.55 -2.46
CA ALA A 32 4.01 2.68 -3.41
C ALA A 32 2.67 3.03 -2.73
N SER A 33 2.29 2.35 -1.65
CA SER A 33 1.02 2.63 -0.99
C SER A 33 0.98 4.04 -0.37
N THR A 34 2.09 4.48 0.22
CA THR A 34 2.21 5.85 0.75
C THR A 34 2.11 6.89 -0.36
N SER A 35 2.72 6.64 -1.53
CA SER A 35 2.67 7.55 -2.69
C SER A 35 1.27 7.64 -3.28
N ILE A 36 0.52 6.53 -3.33
CA ILE A 36 -0.89 6.51 -3.74
C ILE A 36 -1.74 7.35 -2.77
N CYS A 37 -1.56 7.17 -1.47
CA CYS A 37 -2.26 7.96 -0.46
C CYS A 37 -1.95 9.46 -0.59
N ALA A 38 -0.67 9.82 -0.77
CA ALA A 38 -0.23 11.21 -0.97
C ALA A 38 -0.85 11.84 -2.22
N ALA A 39 -0.85 11.11 -3.34
CA ALA A 39 -1.44 11.57 -4.61
C ALA A 39 -2.94 11.88 -4.46
N LEU A 40 -3.70 10.93 -3.93
CA LEU A 40 -5.15 11.09 -3.78
C LEU A 40 -5.51 12.16 -2.73
N ALA A 41 -4.76 12.27 -1.64
CA ALA A 41 -4.94 13.34 -0.66
C ALA A 41 -4.65 14.73 -1.24
N ASN A 42 -3.71 14.83 -2.19
CA ASN A 42 -3.43 16.07 -2.94
C ASN A 42 -4.48 16.39 -4.00
N GLY A 43 -5.47 15.52 -4.25
CA GLY A 43 -6.54 15.74 -5.21
C GLY A 43 -6.26 15.19 -6.62
N VAL A 44 -5.34 14.26 -6.78
CA VAL A 44 -5.24 13.43 -8.00
C VAL A 44 -6.58 12.71 -8.18
N LYS A 45 -7.14 12.76 -9.40
CA LYS A 45 -8.46 12.21 -9.72
C LYS A 45 -8.48 10.69 -9.66
N ALA A 46 -7.47 10.05 -10.25
CA ALA A 46 -7.35 8.61 -10.30
C ALA A 46 -5.90 8.19 -10.58
N ILE A 47 -5.57 6.96 -10.18
CA ILE A 47 -4.31 6.31 -10.51
C ILE A 47 -4.63 5.03 -11.27
N ILE A 48 -4.00 4.83 -12.43
CA ILE A 48 -4.08 3.61 -13.24
C ILE A 48 -2.87 2.74 -12.88
N PRO A 49 -3.03 1.65 -12.13
CA PRO A 49 -1.92 0.73 -11.83
C PRO A 49 -1.55 -0.08 -13.08
N VAL A 50 -0.30 0.04 -13.52
CA VAL A 50 0.20 -0.60 -14.75
C VAL A 50 1.37 -1.52 -14.43
N SER A 51 1.30 -2.79 -14.84
CA SER A 51 2.40 -3.74 -14.66
C SER A 51 3.38 -3.71 -15.84
N GLU A 52 2.86 -3.56 -17.07
CA GLU A 52 3.64 -3.70 -18.30
C GLU A 52 4.20 -2.37 -18.79
N ILE A 53 5.51 -2.34 -19.08
CA ILE A 53 6.22 -1.12 -19.54
C ILE A 53 5.65 -0.61 -20.86
N GLU A 54 5.29 -1.51 -21.76
CA GLU A 54 4.76 -1.12 -23.08
C GLU A 54 3.39 -0.45 -22.97
N GLU A 55 2.54 -0.88 -22.03
CA GLU A 55 1.29 -0.21 -21.74
C GLU A 55 1.54 1.18 -21.13
N LEU A 56 2.51 1.30 -20.24
CA LEU A 56 2.88 2.58 -19.65
C LEU A 56 3.35 3.59 -20.72
N LYS A 57 4.16 3.14 -21.71
CA LYS A 57 4.56 3.96 -22.86
C LYS A 57 3.36 4.39 -23.71
N ARG A 58 2.40 3.48 -23.94
CA ARG A 58 1.18 3.78 -24.68
C ARG A 58 0.36 4.86 -23.98
N LEU A 59 0.17 4.75 -22.67
CA LEU A 59 -0.53 5.77 -21.88
C LEU A 59 0.20 7.12 -21.90
N LYS A 60 1.54 7.12 -21.91
CA LYS A 60 2.33 8.35 -22.09
C LYS A 60 2.02 9.03 -23.44
N MET A 61 1.97 8.26 -24.53
CA MET A 61 1.61 8.81 -25.85
C MET A 61 0.17 9.34 -25.92
N MET A 62 -0.72 8.81 -25.09
CA MET A 62 -2.10 9.29 -24.94
C MET A 62 -2.21 10.55 -24.05
N GLY A 63 -1.09 11.07 -23.52
CA GLY A 63 -1.03 12.29 -22.72
C GLY A 63 -1.22 12.10 -21.21
N TYR A 64 -1.22 10.86 -20.71
CA TYR A 64 -1.23 10.63 -19.26
C TYR A 64 0.10 11.00 -18.63
N LEU A 65 0.07 11.53 -17.40
CA LEU A 65 1.25 11.64 -16.56
C LEU A 65 1.71 10.25 -16.11
N ILE A 66 3.02 10.02 -16.15
CA ILE A 66 3.61 8.73 -15.79
C ILE A 66 4.41 8.84 -14.50
N ALA A 67 4.04 8.04 -13.53
CA ALA A 67 4.87 7.75 -12.36
C ALA A 67 5.43 6.34 -12.46
N SER A 68 6.72 6.16 -12.17
CA SER A 68 7.30 4.82 -12.28
C SER A 68 8.46 4.58 -11.31
N GLU A 69 8.58 3.33 -10.92
CA GLU A 69 9.74 2.78 -10.24
C GLU A 69 10.04 1.37 -10.75
N ARG A 70 11.28 1.12 -11.13
CA ARG A 70 11.82 -0.20 -11.40
C ARG A 70 13.15 -0.35 -10.67
N GLU A 71 13.24 -1.31 -9.76
CA GLU A 71 14.43 -1.56 -8.93
C GLU A 71 14.92 -0.33 -8.14
N GLY A 72 14.01 0.54 -7.73
CA GLY A 72 14.29 1.79 -7.00
C GLY A 72 14.43 3.01 -7.92
N LEU A 73 14.61 2.84 -9.22
CA LEU A 73 14.88 3.93 -10.15
C LEU A 73 13.64 4.31 -10.97
N LYS A 74 13.55 5.59 -11.31
CA LYS A 74 12.54 6.12 -12.24
C LYS A 74 12.91 5.72 -13.67
N LEU A 75 11.93 5.30 -14.47
CA LEU A 75 12.14 5.09 -15.92
C LEU A 75 12.38 6.43 -16.63
N ASP A 76 13.26 6.45 -17.63
CA ASP A 76 13.69 7.68 -18.31
C ASP A 76 12.54 8.49 -18.91
N PHE A 77 11.51 7.81 -19.43
CA PHE A 77 10.35 8.48 -20.03
C PHE A 77 9.28 8.90 -19.00
N ALA A 78 9.40 8.52 -17.73
CA ALA A 78 8.42 8.87 -16.71
C ALA A 78 8.59 10.31 -16.21
N ASP A 79 7.46 10.95 -15.89
CA ASP A 79 7.44 12.32 -15.38
C ASP A 79 7.92 12.40 -13.94
N MET A 80 7.57 11.36 -13.13
CA MET A 80 7.93 11.29 -11.72
C MET A 80 8.30 9.86 -11.30
N GLY A 81 8.99 9.76 -10.17
CA GLY A 81 9.36 8.50 -9.55
C GLY A 81 8.31 7.99 -8.55
N ASN A 82 8.79 7.33 -7.48
CA ASN A 82 7.96 6.69 -6.46
C ASN A 82 8.09 7.36 -5.07
N ALA A 83 8.63 8.58 -4.97
CA ALA A 83 8.68 9.28 -3.69
C ALA A 83 7.34 9.99 -3.41
N PRO A 84 6.69 9.78 -2.25
CA PRO A 84 5.39 10.39 -1.94
C PRO A 84 5.43 11.92 -2.02
N THR A 85 6.56 12.54 -1.72
CA THR A 85 6.75 13.99 -1.80
C THR A 85 6.57 14.54 -3.22
N GLN A 86 6.86 13.75 -4.27
CA GLN A 86 6.64 14.15 -5.66
C GLN A 86 5.15 14.27 -6.01
N PHE A 87 4.27 13.60 -5.28
CA PHE A 87 2.83 13.62 -5.50
C PHE A 87 2.12 14.78 -4.77
N LEU A 88 2.85 15.60 -4.03
CA LEU A 88 2.30 16.77 -3.31
C LEU A 88 2.20 18.03 -4.17
N SER A 89 2.66 17.99 -5.42
CA SER A 89 2.60 19.16 -6.33
C SER A 89 1.14 19.56 -6.62
N PRO A 90 0.78 20.85 -6.43
CA PRO A 90 -0.56 21.34 -6.76
C PRO A 90 -0.97 21.13 -8.23
N GLN A 91 0.00 21.01 -9.13
CA GLN A 91 -0.20 20.79 -10.56
C GLN A 91 -0.80 19.41 -10.87
N LEU A 92 -0.76 18.47 -9.94
CA LEU A 92 -1.33 17.14 -10.10
C LEU A 92 -2.83 17.05 -9.77
N LYS A 93 -3.41 18.12 -9.20
CA LYS A 93 -4.84 18.14 -8.86
C LYS A 93 -5.72 17.92 -10.08
N GLY A 94 -6.68 17.02 -9.97
CA GLY A 94 -7.62 16.67 -11.03
C GLY A 94 -7.02 15.82 -12.16
N THR A 95 -5.72 15.51 -12.12
CA THR A 95 -5.08 14.68 -13.15
C THR A 95 -5.31 13.18 -12.89
N THR A 96 -5.16 12.38 -13.94
CA THR A 96 -5.04 10.92 -13.85
C THR A 96 -3.59 10.53 -14.13
N ILE A 97 -3.03 9.69 -13.27
CA ILE A 97 -1.62 9.28 -13.34
C ILE A 97 -1.56 7.77 -13.64
N ALA A 98 -0.85 7.37 -14.68
CA ALA A 98 -0.49 5.96 -14.89
C ALA A 98 0.75 5.64 -14.04
N TYR A 99 0.61 4.66 -13.16
CA TYR A 99 1.59 4.37 -12.14
C TYR A 99 2.06 2.92 -12.18
N SER A 100 3.37 2.74 -12.23
CA SER A 100 4.00 1.43 -12.34
C SER A 100 5.13 1.28 -11.33
N THR A 101 5.03 0.27 -10.48
CA THR A 101 6.08 -0.08 -9.49
C THR A 101 6.47 -1.55 -9.58
N THR A 102 7.63 -1.88 -9.04
CA THR A 102 8.14 -3.26 -9.06
C THR A 102 7.23 -4.24 -8.33
N ASN A 103 6.63 -3.83 -7.20
CA ASN A 103 5.87 -4.73 -6.32
C ASN A 103 4.41 -4.29 -6.16
N GLY A 104 4.12 -3.05 -5.80
CA GLY A 104 2.78 -2.60 -5.43
C GLY A 104 1.73 -2.76 -6.54
N THR A 105 2.05 -2.36 -7.78
CA THR A 105 1.10 -2.51 -8.91
C THR A 105 0.87 -3.98 -9.27
N ARG A 106 1.90 -4.82 -9.15
CA ARG A 106 1.77 -6.27 -9.34
C ARG A 106 0.87 -6.88 -8.26
N ALA A 107 1.03 -6.48 -7.00
CA ALA A 107 0.18 -6.96 -5.90
C ALA A 107 -1.29 -6.62 -6.16
N ILE A 108 -1.60 -5.37 -6.53
CA ILE A 108 -2.96 -4.93 -6.83
C ILE A 108 -3.56 -5.76 -7.97
N ASN A 109 -2.82 -5.98 -9.06
CA ASN A 109 -3.32 -6.73 -10.21
C ASN A 109 -3.59 -8.20 -9.85
N LEU A 110 -2.68 -8.86 -9.09
CA LEU A 110 -2.88 -10.23 -8.64
C LEU A 110 -4.13 -10.37 -7.76
N ILE A 111 -4.37 -9.43 -6.86
CA ILE A 111 -5.55 -9.43 -5.99
C ILE A 111 -6.81 -9.14 -6.82
N ASN A 112 -6.75 -8.21 -7.77
CA ASN A 112 -7.88 -7.81 -8.60
C ASN A 112 -8.39 -8.90 -9.55
N GLU A 113 -7.58 -9.91 -9.82
CA GLU A 113 -8.00 -11.11 -10.55
C GLU A 113 -8.96 -12.01 -9.73
N GLN A 114 -9.12 -11.73 -8.44
CA GLN A 114 -10.00 -12.48 -7.54
C GLN A 114 -11.35 -11.75 -7.40
N GLU A 115 -12.44 -12.39 -7.77
CA GLU A 115 -13.78 -11.76 -7.92
C GLU A 115 -14.46 -11.36 -6.59
N GLU A 116 -14.03 -11.89 -5.45
CA GLU A 116 -14.77 -11.77 -4.18
C GLU A 116 -14.19 -10.72 -3.21
N THR A 117 -13.40 -9.77 -3.68
CA THR A 117 -12.74 -8.81 -2.79
C THR A 117 -12.94 -7.35 -3.19
N SER A 118 -13.05 -6.49 -2.18
CA SER A 118 -12.93 -5.04 -2.34
C SER A 118 -11.53 -4.62 -1.93
N ILE A 119 -10.76 -4.03 -2.86
CA ILE A 119 -9.33 -3.73 -2.66
C ILE A 119 -9.14 -2.28 -2.24
N TYR A 120 -8.42 -2.06 -1.15
CA TYR A 120 -8.02 -0.74 -0.66
C TYR A 120 -6.50 -0.67 -0.52
N VAL A 121 -5.95 0.55 -0.57
CA VAL A 121 -4.52 0.77 -0.38
C VAL A 121 -4.26 1.36 1.00
N ALA A 122 -3.36 0.72 1.73
CA ALA A 122 -3.08 0.97 3.14
C ALA A 122 -1.64 1.45 3.35
N ALA A 123 -1.48 2.49 4.14
CA ALA A 123 -0.21 3.02 4.61
C ALA A 123 -0.36 3.49 6.06
N LEU A 124 0.73 3.87 6.71
CA LEU A 124 0.64 4.56 8.01
C LEU A 124 -0.06 5.91 7.87
N THR A 125 0.16 6.59 6.75
CA THR A 125 -0.34 7.95 6.51
C THR A 125 -1.87 8.06 6.48
N ASN A 126 -2.61 6.95 6.26
CA ASN A 126 -4.08 6.92 6.27
C ASN A 126 -4.67 5.92 7.28
N ILE A 127 -3.86 5.50 8.26
CA ILE A 127 -4.16 4.33 9.08
C ILE A 127 -5.47 4.48 9.87
N THR A 128 -5.71 5.59 10.54
CA THR A 128 -6.95 5.79 11.32
C THR A 128 -8.16 5.88 10.40
N THR A 129 -8.09 6.67 9.32
CA THR A 129 -9.20 6.83 8.38
C THR A 129 -9.62 5.50 7.74
N LEU A 130 -8.65 4.67 7.34
CA LEU A 130 -8.93 3.38 6.73
C LEU A 130 -9.41 2.35 7.78
N THR A 131 -8.85 2.37 8.99
CA THR A 131 -9.29 1.50 10.11
C THR A 131 -10.74 1.77 10.48
N ASP A 132 -11.13 3.04 10.66
CA ASP A 132 -12.52 3.43 10.97
C ASP A 132 -13.49 2.95 9.88
N PHE A 133 -13.09 3.10 8.61
CA PHE A 133 -13.87 2.60 7.48
C PHE A 133 -14.04 1.07 7.53
N ILE A 134 -12.99 0.31 7.77
CA ILE A 134 -13.02 -1.16 7.86
C ILE A 134 -13.91 -1.60 9.02
N LEU A 135 -13.79 -0.96 10.19
CA LEU A 135 -14.63 -1.25 11.37
C LEU A 135 -16.11 -1.03 11.08
N SER A 136 -16.47 -0.03 10.27
CA SER A 136 -17.86 0.24 9.91
C SER A 136 -18.49 -0.83 8.99
N ARG A 137 -17.65 -1.64 8.32
CA ARG A 137 -18.11 -2.68 7.36
C ARG A 137 -18.37 -4.02 8.01
N SER A 138 -17.67 -4.36 9.07
CA SER A 138 -17.77 -5.65 9.76
C SER A 138 -17.59 -6.88 8.83
N GLU A 139 -16.78 -6.72 7.78
CA GLU A 139 -16.44 -7.78 6.81
C GLU A 139 -15.10 -8.44 7.19
N ASN A 140 -14.87 -9.70 6.78
CA ASN A 140 -13.55 -10.31 6.94
C ASN A 140 -12.48 -9.49 6.21
N LEU A 141 -11.27 -9.45 6.75
CA LEU A 141 -10.16 -8.66 6.24
C LEU A 141 -8.96 -9.53 5.91
N VAL A 142 -8.39 -9.32 4.74
CA VAL A 142 -7.08 -9.84 4.36
C VAL A 142 -6.12 -8.68 4.15
N ILE A 143 -5.01 -8.66 4.87
CA ILE A 143 -3.92 -7.71 4.70
C ILE A 143 -2.86 -8.35 3.82
N VAL A 144 -2.50 -7.70 2.72
CA VAL A 144 -1.48 -8.19 1.79
C VAL A 144 -0.28 -7.24 1.81
N CYS A 145 0.85 -7.74 2.28
CA CYS A 145 2.13 -7.07 2.12
C CYS A 145 2.61 -7.27 0.68
N SER A 146 3.02 -6.21 -0.01
CA SER A 146 3.51 -6.35 -1.39
C SER A 146 4.86 -7.04 -1.47
N GLY A 147 5.61 -7.03 -0.39
CA GLY A 147 6.90 -7.68 -0.31
C GLY A 147 7.92 -7.08 -1.28
N TRP A 148 9.04 -7.77 -1.46
CA TRP A 148 10.01 -7.38 -2.46
C TRP A 148 10.48 -8.59 -3.27
N LYS A 149 10.21 -8.58 -4.59
CA LYS A 149 10.53 -9.71 -5.49
C LYS A 149 10.01 -11.05 -4.91
N GLN A 150 8.73 -11.07 -4.49
CA GLN A 150 8.04 -12.22 -3.89
C GLN A 150 8.61 -12.68 -2.53
N LYS A 151 9.41 -11.86 -1.88
CA LYS A 151 9.98 -12.16 -0.57
C LYS A 151 9.36 -11.28 0.50
N PHE A 152 9.46 -11.73 1.73
CA PHE A 152 9.05 -11.02 2.92
C PHE A 152 9.67 -9.63 3.00
N SER A 153 8.86 -8.63 3.34
CA SER A 153 9.24 -7.25 3.62
C SER A 153 8.94 -6.95 5.09
N LEU A 154 9.97 -6.61 5.85
CA LEU A 154 9.83 -6.36 7.29
C LEU A 154 9.00 -5.09 7.55
N GLU A 155 9.22 -4.04 6.78
CA GLU A 155 8.50 -2.78 6.90
C GLU A 155 7.00 -2.92 6.65
N ASP A 156 6.59 -3.71 5.63
CA ASP A 156 5.18 -3.96 5.35
C ASP A 156 4.53 -4.79 6.46
N ALA A 157 5.24 -5.81 6.96
CA ALA A 157 4.76 -6.65 8.06
C ALA A 157 4.58 -5.87 9.37
N VAL A 158 5.45 -4.89 9.64
CA VAL A 158 5.32 -3.98 10.79
C VAL A 158 4.05 -3.13 10.64
N VAL A 159 3.81 -2.57 9.46
CA VAL A 159 2.60 -1.76 9.20
C VAL A 159 1.34 -2.62 9.23
N ALA A 160 1.39 -3.85 8.72
CA ALA A 160 0.30 -4.82 8.87
C ALA A 160 -0.04 -5.04 10.37
N GLY A 161 0.97 -5.12 11.22
CA GLY A 161 0.80 -5.22 12.67
C GLY A 161 0.14 -4.00 13.31
N ALA A 162 0.39 -2.79 12.78
CA ALA A 162 -0.28 -1.58 13.23
C ALA A 162 -1.79 -1.62 12.93
N TYR A 163 -2.19 -2.13 11.76
CA TYR A 163 -3.60 -2.38 11.44
C TYR A 163 -4.20 -3.49 12.32
N CYS A 164 -3.46 -4.58 12.56
CA CYS A 164 -3.90 -5.65 13.46
C CYS A 164 -4.15 -5.12 14.88
N GLU A 165 -3.24 -4.31 15.43
CA GLU A 165 -3.42 -3.72 16.77
C GLU A 165 -4.72 -2.92 16.87
N ARG A 166 -5.02 -2.05 15.89
CA ARG A 166 -6.21 -1.21 15.90
C ARG A 166 -7.52 -1.98 15.67
N LEU A 167 -7.50 -2.99 14.81
CA LEU A 167 -8.69 -3.74 14.45
C LEU A 167 -9.04 -4.85 15.45
N MET A 168 -8.04 -5.38 16.18
CA MET A 168 -8.25 -6.44 17.17
C MET A 168 -8.53 -5.89 18.58
N VAL A 169 -8.52 -4.56 18.76
CA VAL A 169 -8.92 -3.93 20.03
C VAL A 169 -10.34 -4.38 20.39
N ASP A 170 -10.55 -4.66 21.66
CA ASP A 170 -11.85 -5.07 22.25
C ASP A 170 -12.46 -6.32 21.56
N GLY A 171 -11.66 -7.10 20.86
CA GLY A 171 -12.10 -8.34 20.21
C GLY A 171 -13.02 -8.11 19.01
N VAL A 172 -13.00 -6.95 18.36
CA VAL A 172 -13.82 -6.67 17.16
C VAL A 172 -13.43 -7.59 16.01
N TYR A 173 -12.13 -7.76 15.77
CA TYR A 173 -11.60 -8.73 14.81
C TYR A 173 -10.86 -9.88 15.52
N GLN A 174 -10.93 -11.08 14.96
CA GLN A 174 -10.19 -12.24 15.44
C GLN A 174 -9.14 -12.69 14.42
N SER A 175 -7.90 -12.88 14.88
CA SER A 175 -6.84 -13.48 14.06
C SER A 175 -7.19 -14.93 13.69
N VAL A 176 -6.92 -15.30 12.42
CA VAL A 176 -7.08 -16.67 11.93
C VAL A 176 -5.78 -17.26 11.36
N CYS A 177 -4.65 -16.55 11.53
CA CYS A 177 -3.35 -17.03 11.06
C CYS A 177 -2.20 -16.57 11.96
N ASP A 178 -1.11 -17.32 11.97
CA ASP A 178 0.10 -16.96 12.73
C ASP A 178 0.75 -15.68 12.22
N SER A 179 0.60 -15.36 10.93
CA SER A 179 1.17 -14.15 10.32
C SER A 179 0.59 -12.86 10.92
N SER A 180 -0.70 -12.83 11.28
CA SER A 180 -1.28 -11.65 11.95
C SER A 180 -0.76 -11.50 13.38
N THR A 181 -0.55 -12.60 14.10
CA THR A 181 0.08 -12.59 15.42
C THR A 181 1.53 -12.10 15.34
N ALA A 182 2.31 -12.63 14.38
CA ALA A 182 3.69 -12.23 14.17
C ALA A 182 3.78 -10.73 13.79
N SER A 183 2.89 -10.24 12.89
CA SER A 183 2.83 -8.81 12.53
C SER A 183 2.54 -7.94 13.74
N LEU A 184 1.57 -8.33 14.58
CA LEU A 184 1.23 -7.60 15.80
C LEU A 184 2.42 -7.52 16.76
N ASP A 185 3.18 -8.59 16.93
CA ASP A 185 4.36 -8.60 17.80
C ASP A 185 5.50 -7.75 17.21
N LEU A 186 5.71 -7.77 15.88
CA LEU A 186 6.64 -6.88 15.20
C LEU A 186 6.28 -5.40 15.43
N TRP A 187 5.00 -5.06 15.32
CA TRP A 187 4.52 -3.71 15.59
C TRP A 187 4.75 -3.28 17.04
N LYS A 188 4.43 -4.13 18.01
CA LYS A 188 4.67 -3.85 19.43
C LYS A 188 6.15 -3.56 19.73
N LEU A 189 7.06 -4.24 19.02
CA LEU A 189 8.49 -4.00 19.14
C LEU A 189 8.94 -2.70 18.44
N ALA A 190 8.27 -2.34 17.35
CA ALA A 190 8.65 -1.20 16.51
C ALA A 190 8.06 0.13 16.97
N LYS A 191 6.83 0.16 17.50
CA LYS A 191 6.05 1.38 17.71
C LYS A 191 6.67 2.38 18.69
N THR A 192 7.56 1.97 19.57
CA THR A 192 8.25 2.86 20.52
C THR A 192 9.38 3.66 19.87
N ASP A 193 10.00 3.12 18.82
CA ASP A 193 11.01 3.77 17.99
C ASP A 193 10.92 3.22 16.58
N LEU A 194 9.86 3.63 15.88
CA LEU A 194 9.57 3.13 14.54
C LEU A 194 10.70 3.43 13.53
N PRO A 195 11.29 4.65 13.47
CA PRO A 195 12.41 4.90 12.58
C PRO A 195 13.60 4.00 12.86
N GLY A 196 14.01 3.86 14.13
CA GLY A 196 15.14 2.99 14.52
C GLY A 196 14.86 1.50 14.26
N TYR A 197 13.59 1.07 14.35
CA TYR A 197 13.22 -0.30 14.00
C TYR A 197 13.29 -0.53 12.49
N ILE A 198 12.78 0.41 11.69
CA ILE A 198 12.79 0.35 10.21
C ILE A 198 14.23 0.43 9.64
N ASP A 199 15.18 1.01 10.36
CA ASP A 199 16.58 0.98 9.98
C ASP A 199 17.19 -0.45 9.89
N LYS A 200 16.50 -1.47 10.43
CA LYS A 200 16.87 -2.89 10.24
C LYS A 200 16.46 -3.44 8.87
N CYS A 201 15.56 -2.76 8.15
CA CYS A 201 14.98 -3.26 6.90
C CYS A 201 15.99 -3.16 5.76
N ILE A 202 16.16 -4.25 5.02
CA ILE A 202 17.06 -4.30 3.85
C ILE A 202 16.62 -3.29 2.78
N HIS A 203 15.31 -3.10 2.60
CA HIS A 203 14.78 -2.14 1.63
C HIS A 203 15.13 -0.69 2.01
N ARG A 204 15.07 -0.34 3.29
CA ARG A 204 15.52 0.94 3.82
C ARG A 204 16.98 1.24 3.40
N HIS A 205 17.88 0.29 3.60
CA HIS A 205 19.28 0.44 3.22
C HIS A 205 19.48 0.55 1.70
N ARG A 206 18.64 -0.14 0.91
CA ARG A 206 18.69 -0.03 -0.54
C ARG A 206 18.26 1.36 -1.01
N LEU A 207 17.21 1.93 -0.43
CA LEU A 207 16.78 3.30 -0.74
C LEU A 207 17.90 4.31 -0.39
N ALA A 208 18.55 4.17 0.77
CA ALA A 208 19.67 5.04 1.16
C ALA A 208 20.84 4.96 0.16
N LYS A 209 21.22 3.76 -0.30
CA LYS A 209 22.27 3.59 -1.31
C LYS A 209 21.95 4.26 -2.64
N LEU A 210 20.69 4.45 -2.96
CA LEU A 210 20.22 5.13 -4.17
C LEU A 210 19.97 6.64 -3.95
N GLY A 211 20.17 7.15 -2.72
CA GLY A 211 19.87 8.54 -2.37
C GLY A 211 18.34 8.85 -2.41
N LEU A 212 17.50 7.87 -2.07
CA LEU A 212 16.04 7.93 -2.16
C LEU A 212 15.36 7.79 -0.78
N ASP A 213 16.09 8.02 0.29
CA ASP A 213 15.64 7.83 1.67
C ASP A 213 15.08 9.11 2.33
N ASP A 214 15.15 10.24 1.65
CA ASP A 214 14.59 11.53 2.07
C ASP A 214 13.08 11.49 2.36
N SER A 215 12.35 10.60 1.68
CA SER A 215 10.90 10.43 1.83
C SER A 215 10.49 9.43 2.92
N ILE A 216 11.43 8.72 3.54
CA ILE A 216 11.13 7.72 4.57
C ILE A 216 10.41 8.32 5.79
N PRO A 217 10.82 9.48 6.33
CA PRO A 217 10.08 10.10 7.44
C PRO A 217 8.61 10.34 7.11
N TYR A 218 8.30 10.76 5.87
CA TYR A 218 6.92 10.91 5.42
C TYR A 218 6.17 9.56 5.44
N CYS A 219 6.79 8.48 4.97
CA CYS A 219 6.18 7.16 4.93
C CYS A 219 5.87 6.60 6.34
N LEU A 220 6.62 7.03 7.34
CA LEU A 220 6.50 6.56 8.73
C LEU A 220 5.64 7.49 9.61
N THR A 221 5.06 8.55 9.04
CA THR A 221 4.17 9.45 9.77
C THR A 221 2.73 8.98 9.67
N GLU A 222 2.05 8.83 10.82
CA GLU A 222 0.65 8.42 10.86
C GLU A 222 -0.28 9.59 10.49
N ASP A 223 -1.40 9.26 9.83
CA ASP A 223 -2.60 10.12 9.68
C ASP A 223 -2.43 11.47 8.98
N ILE A 224 -1.43 11.60 8.10
CA ILE A 224 -1.21 12.82 7.30
C ILE A 224 -1.94 12.82 5.96
N THR A 225 -2.57 11.70 5.56
CA THR A 225 -3.35 11.58 4.32
C THR A 225 -4.70 10.92 4.62
N PRO A 226 -5.74 11.68 5.06
CA PRO A 226 -7.02 11.11 5.49
C PRO A 226 -7.88 10.70 4.28
N VAL A 227 -7.42 9.72 3.50
CA VAL A 227 -8.07 9.21 2.28
C VAL A 227 -8.29 7.70 2.37
N ILE A 228 -9.27 7.21 1.62
CA ILE A 228 -9.57 5.79 1.47
C ILE A 228 -9.37 5.42 -0.01
N PRO A 229 -8.14 5.05 -0.41
CA PRO A 229 -7.88 4.62 -1.78
C PRO A 229 -8.55 3.28 -2.05
N PHE A 230 -9.36 3.21 -3.11
CA PHE A 230 -10.16 2.07 -3.49
C PHE A 230 -9.95 1.72 -4.96
N VAL A 231 -9.78 0.44 -5.27
CA VAL A 231 -9.68 -0.05 -6.64
C VAL A 231 -11.09 -0.21 -7.22
N ASN A 232 -11.40 0.57 -8.25
CA ASN A 232 -12.66 0.55 -8.96
C ASN A 232 -12.41 0.59 -10.46
N ASP A 233 -12.97 -0.38 -11.20
CA ASP A 233 -12.83 -0.49 -12.66
C ASP A 233 -11.37 -0.36 -13.14
N GLY A 234 -10.44 -1.03 -12.45
CA GLY A 234 -9.02 -1.02 -12.79
C GLY A 234 -8.27 0.27 -12.43
N MET A 235 -8.91 1.23 -11.80
CA MET A 235 -8.31 2.47 -11.31
C MET A 235 -8.36 2.55 -9.79
N ILE A 236 -7.42 3.27 -9.20
CA ILE A 236 -7.43 3.60 -7.77
C ILE A 236 -7.96 5.02 -7.62
N ILE A 237 -9.06 5.16 -6.92
CA ILE A 237 -9.72 6.44 -6.62
C ILE A 237 -9.85 6.61 -5.10
N SER A 238 -10.09 7.83 -4.63
CA SER A 238 -10.45 8.05 -3.23
C SER A 238 -11.96 7.97 -3.05
N ILE A 239 -12.43 7.16 -2.09
CA ILE A 239 -13.80 7.26 -1.61
C ILE A 239 -13.93 8.58 -0.85
N GLN A 240 -14.87 9.42 -1.25
CA GLN A 240 -15.25 10.62 -0.48
C GLN A 240 -16.15 10.18 0.68
N LYS A 241 -15.87 10.72 1.87
CA LYS A 241 -16.75 10.54 3.05
C LYS A 241 -18.08 11.27 2.86
#